data_2902cc466c36ef9332fd62f29ef18be4
#
_entry.id   2902cc466c36ef9332fd62f29ef18be4
#
_cell.length_a   1.000
_cell.length_b   1.000
_cell.length_c   1.000
_cell.angle_alpha   90.00
_cell.angle_beta   90.00
_cell.angle_gamma   90.00
#
_symmetry.space_group_name_H-M   'P 1'
#
loop_
_entity.id
_entity.type
_entity.pdbx_description
1 polymer ?
#
loop_
_entity_poly.entity_id
_entity_poly.type
_entity_poly.pdbx_seq_one_letter_code
_entity_poly.pdbx_strand_id
1 'polypeptide(L)'
;MDDNNLPQKDLIKKIVGDARGAVGIRLCAIGVDLGIFEDLAKNGPATSQELADRMNLDERYLREWGLGMFSLGYLDFDKVSRKISLNKEFIPVLVEEGGKFSQKGLIEILNSSLLPYH
;
A
#
# COMPACT_ATOMS: atom_id res chain seq x y z
N MET A 1 -0.17 22.61 -32.95
CA MET A 1 -0.46 21.55 -32.12
C MET A 1 0.28 20.31 -32.45
N ASP A 2 0.63 19.66 -31.47
CA ASP A 2 1.59 18.65 -31.62
C ASP A 2 0.98 17.27 -31.45
N ASP A 3 0.24 16.87 -32.48
CA ASP A 3 -0.45 15.60 -32.48
C ASP A 3 0.53 14.42 -32.39
N ASN A 4 1.76 14.61 -32.84
CA ASN A 4 2.77 13.56 -32.82
C ASN A 4 3.21 13.17 -31.42
N ASN A 5 3.02 14.08 -30.45
CA ASN A 5 3.41 13.80 -29.07
C ASN A 5 2.33 13.07 -28.26
N LEU A 6 1.08 13.04 -28.76
CA LEU A 6 -0.02 12.43 -28.01
C LEU A 6 0.18 10.94 -27.75
N PRO A 7 0.54 10.11 -28.75
CA PRO A 7 0.76 8.68 -28.49
C PRO A 7 1.90 8.45 -27.51
N GLN A 8 2.94 9.25 -27.58
CA GLN A 8 4.08 9.11 -26.68
C GLN A 8 3.72 9.45 -25.25
N LYS A 9 2.92 10.51 -25.06
CA LYS A 9 2.42 10.88 -23.72
C LYS A 9 1.54 9.79 -23.13
N ASP A 10 0.70 9.19 -23.95
CA ASP A 10 -0.18 8.10 -23.50
C ASP A 10 0.64 6.88 -23.11
N LEU A 11 1.68 6.56 -23.87
CA LEU A 11 2.56 5.44 -23.55
C LEU A 11 3.31 5.66 -22.24
N ILE A 12 3.78 6.87 -22.02
CA ILE A 12 4.44 7.22 -20.76
C ILE A 12 3.49 7.07 -19.59
N LYS A 13 2.27 7.58 -19.73
CA LYS A 13 1.25 7.44 -18.68
C LYS A 13 0.95 5.98 -18.40
N LYS A 14 0.86 5.16 -19.44
CA LYS A 14 0.61 3.74 -19.27
C LYS A 14 1.73 3.06 -18.49
N ILE A 15 2.98 3.32 -18.88
CA ILE A 15 4.13 2.72 -18.20
C ILE A 15 4.20 3.16 -16.74
N VAL A 16 4.01 4.45 -16.49
CA VAL A 16 3.99 4.97 -15.12
C VAL A 16 2.87 4.34 -14.30
N GLY A 17 1.67 4.22 -14.89
CA GLY A 17 0.55 3.58 -14.23
C GLY A 17 0.82 2.12 -13.90
N ASP A 18 1.39 1.38 -14.84
CA ASP A 18 1.74 -0.02 -14.62
C ASP A 18 2.81 -0.15 -13.53
N ALA A 19 3.80 0.74 -13.53
CA ALA A 19 4.85 0.75 -12.51
C ALA A 19 4.27 1.05 -11.12
N ARG A 20 3.38 2.04 -11.03
CA ARG A 20 2.71 2.37 -9.76
C ARG A 20 1.89 1.18 -9.26
N GLY A 21 1.20 0.49 -10.17
CA GLY A 21 0.45 -0.70 -9.83
C GLY A 21 1.33 -1.81 -9.26
N ALA A 22 2.47 -2.05 -9.91
CA ALA A 22 3.41 -3.07 -9.46
C ALA A 22 3.98 -2.74 -8.08
N VAL A 23 4.40 -1.49 -7.87
CA VAL A 23 4.88 -1.03 -6.58
C VAL A 23 3.78 -1.14 -5.52
N GLY A 24 2.56 -0.75 -5.88
CA GLY A 24 1.40 -0.83 -4.98
C GLY A 24 1.13 -2.26 -4.51
N ILE A 25 1.18 -3.22 -5.42
CA ILE A 25 0.98 -4.63 -5.07
C ILE A 25 2.09 -5.11 -4.11
N ARG A 26 3.33 -4.74 -4.38
CA ARG A 26 4.45 -5.12 -3.50
C ARG A 26 4.27 -4.51 -2.11
N LEU A 27 3.93 -3.23 -2.02
CA LEU A 27 3.74 -2.57 -0.73
C LEU A 27 2.53 -3.13 0.00
N CYS A 28 1.44 -3.45 -0.71
CA CYS A 28 0.28 -4.10 -0.11
C CYS A 28 0.65 -5.47 0.45
N ALA A 29 1.44 -6.25 -0.30
CA ALA A 29 1.87 -7.56 0.17
C ALA A 29 2.69 -7.46 1.46
N ILE A 30 3.57 -6.47 1.54
CA ILE A 30 4.35 -6.22 2.76
C ILE A 30 3.41 -5.89 3.92
N GLY A 31 2.43 -5.01 3.69
CA GLY A 31 1.48 -4.63 4.73
C GLY A 31 0.63 -5.80 5.22
N VAL A 32 0.24 -6.69 4.31
CA VAL A 32 -0.51 -7.90 4.67
C VAL A 32 0.38 -8.87 5.43
N ASP A 33 1.56 -9.16 4.90
CA ASP A 33 2.46 -10.16 5.46
C ASP A 33 2.95 -9.79 6.85
N LEU A 34 3.25 -8.52 7.07
CA LEU A 34 3.73 -8.04 8.37
C LEU A 34 2.58 -7.73 9.34
N GLY A 35 1.33 -7.76 8.88
CA GLY A 35 0.18 -7.48 9.74
C GLY A 35 -0.01 -6.00 10.03
N ILE A 36 0.53 -5.10 9.21
CA ILE A 36 0.44 -3.66 9.46
C ILE A 36 -0.99 -3.17 9.26
N PHE A 37 -1.66 -3.60 8.20
CA PHE A 37 -3.06 -3.24 7.99
C PHE A 37 -3.95 -3.74 9.12
N GLU A 38 -3.69 -4.95 9.57
CA GLU A 38 -4.42 -5.56 10.66
C GLU A 38 -4.24 -4.76 11.96
N ASP A 39 -3.01 -4.34 12.25
CA ASP A 39 -2.74 -3.50 13.42
C ASP A 39 -3.47 -2.17 13.35
N LEU A 40 -3.44 -1.50 12.19
CA LEU A 40 -4.13 -0.24 12.01
C LEU A 40 -5.65 -0.39 12.13
N ALA A 41 -6.19 -1.50 11.65
CA ALA A 41 -7.62 -1.77 11.77
C ALA A 41 -8.03 -1.99 13.22
N LYS A 42 -7.20 -2.69 13.97
CA LYS A 42 -7.49 -3.05 15.36
C LYS A 42 -7.26 -1.90 16.33
N ASN A 43 -6.15 -1.19 16.17
CA ASN A 43 -5.69 -0.20 17.14
C ASN A 43 -5.93 1.25 16.72
N GLY A 44 -6.34 1.47 15.47
CA GLY A 44 -6.60 2.81 14.95
C GLY A 44 -5.35 3.54 14.47
N PRO A 45 -5.47 4.83 14.18
CA PRO A 45 -4.37 5.61 13.65
C PRO A 45 -3.14 5.59 14.55
N ALA A 46 -1.96 5.59 13.93
CA ALA A 46 -0.69 5.54 14.64
C ALA A 46 0.41 6.25 13.87
N THR A 47 1.35 6.81 14.61
CA THR A 47 2.57 7.34 13.99
C THR A 47 3.47 6.16 13.61
N SER A 48 4.43 6.41 12.73
CA SER A 48 5.40 5.38 12.36
C SER A 48 6.19 4.89 13.56
N GLN A 49 6.46 5.76 14.53
CA GLN A 49 7.17 5.36 15.74
C GLN A 49 6.31 4.46 16.61
N GLU A 50 5.03 4.80 16.77
CA GLU A 50 4.10 3.95 17.53
C GLU A 50 3.97 2.56 16.91
N LEU A 51 3.86 2.50 15.59
CA LEU A 51 3.80 1.22 14.87
C LEU A 51 5.10 0.43 15.04
N ALA A 52 6.23 1.11 14.89
CA ALA A 52 7.54 0.47 15.03
C ALA A 52 7.69 -0.16 16.41
N ASP A 53 7.29 0.56 17.43
CA ASP A 53 7.42 0.07 18.81
C ASP A 53 6.48 -1.11 19.06
N ARG A 54 5.24 -1.02 18.59
CA ARG A 54 4.26 -2.11 18.78
C ARG A 54 4.61 -3.37 18.02
N MET A 55 5.14 -3.21 16.81
CA MET A 55 5.37 -4.33 15.90
C MET A 55 6.81 -4.81 15.90
N ASN A 56 7.67 -4.14 16.65
CA ASN A 56 9.09 -4.44 16.67
C ASN A 56 9.70 -4.37 15.27
N LEU A 57 9.41 -3.28 14.58
CA LEU A 57 9.91 -3.00 13.23
C LEU A 57 10.68 -1.70 13.23
N ASP A 58 11.46 -1.49 12.18
CA ASP A 58 12.24 -0.27 12.02
C ASP A 58 11.33 0.91 11.68
N GLU A 59 11.47 2.01 12.41
CA GLU A 59 10.63 3.19 12.23
C GLU A 59 10.79 3.79 10.83
N ARG A 60 12.01 3.90 10.36
CA ARG A 60 12.28 4.48 9.04
C ARG A 60 11.60 3.66 7.95
N TYR A 61 11.68 2.36 8.05
CA TYR A 61 11.03 1.44 7.12
C TYR A 61 9.52 1.66 7.11
N LEU A 62 8.91 1.72 8.29
CA LEU A 62 7.47 1.95 8.40
C LEU A 62 7.06 3.32 7.90
N ARG A 63 7.88 4.34 8.16
CA ARG A 63 7.60 5.69 7.69
C ARG A 63 7.62 5.74 6.17
N GLU A 64 8.62 5.15 5.53
CA GLU A 64 8.73 5.13 4.08
C GLU A 64 7.60 4.31 3.46
N TRP A 65 7.31 3.14 4.03
CA TRP A 65 6.21 2.31 3.58
C TRP A 65 4.87 3.04 3.69
N GLY A 66 4.62 3.67 4.83
CA GLY A 66 3.37 4.39 5.07
C GLY A 66 3.17 5.56 4.14
N LEU A 67 4.22 6.33 3.88
CA LEU A 67 4.14 7.43 2.93
C LEU A 67 3.92 6.92 1.50
N GLY A 68 4.53 5.81 1.14
CA GLY A 68 4.28 5.16 -0.14
C GLY A 68 2.83 4.72 -0.28
N MET A 69 2.29 4.08 0.75
CA MET A 69 0.90 3.64 0.76
C MET A 69 -0.06 4.82 0.71
N PHE A 70 0.25 5.90 1.42
CA PHE A 70 -0.53 7.13 1.35
C PHE A 70 -0.51 7.70 -0.09
N SER A 71 0.67 7.79 -0.67
CA SER A 71 0.83 8.30 -2.04
C SER A 71 0.02 7.50 -3.06
N LEU A 72 -0.10 6.19 -2.84
CA LEU A 72 -0.83 5.30 -3.74
C LEU A 72 -2.32 5.18 -3.39
N GLY A 73 -2.76 5.82 -2.32
CA GLY A 73 -4.18 5.88 -1.97
C GLY A 73 -4.68 4.75 -1.09
N TYR A 74 -3.80 3.97 -0.49
CA TYR A 74 -4.20 2.86 0.40
C TYR A 74 -4.33 3.26 1.85
N LEU A 75 -3.61 4.28 2.26
CA LEU A 75 -3.65 4.78 3.65
C LEU A 75 -3.89 6.28 3.66
N ASP A 76 -4.42 6.76 4.75
CA ASP A 76 -4.55 8.18 5.02
C ASP A 76 -3.40 8.63 5.92
N PHE A 77 -3.02 9.90 5.81
CA PHE A 77 -1.94 10.47 6.61
C PHE A 77 -2.33 11.86 7.07
N ASP A 78 -2.25 12.09 8.37
CA ASP A 78 -2.51 13.39 8.97
C ASP A 78 -1.18 14.12 9.17
N LYS A 79 -1.02 15.24 8.48
CA LYS A 79 0.23 16.01 8.53
C LYS A 79 0.51 16.62 9.91
N VAL A 80 -0.52 16.90 10.69
CA VAL A 80 -0.35 17.51 12.01
C VAL A 80 0.08 16.47 13.03
N SER A 81 -0.70 15.42 13.19
CA SER A 81 -0.40 14.35 14.14
C SER A 81 0.66 13.38 13.62
N ARG A 82 0.87 13.36 12.32
CA ARG A 82 1.75 12.44 11.60
C ARG A 82 1.30 10.99 11.74
N LYS A 83 0.01 10.78 11.99
CA LYS A 83 -0.55 9.45 12.11
C LYS A 83 -0.99 8.91 10.77
N ILE A 84 -0.72 7.64 10.57
CA ILE A 84 -1.19 6.86 9.44
C ILE A 84 -2.47 6.18 9.88
N SER A 85 -3.44 6.09 8.98
CA SER A 85 -4.68 5.39 9.29
C SER A 85 -5.19 4.59 8.10
N LEU A 86 -5.92 3.54 8.39
CA LEU A 86 -6.57 2.69 7.39
C LEU A 86 -8.04 3.04 7.35
N ASN A 87 -8.53 3.41 6.17
CA ASN A 87 -9.95 3.65 5.97
C ASN A 87 -10.72 2.35 6.21
N LYS A 88 -11.83 2.43 6.93
CA LYS A 88 -12.64 1.28 7.28
C LYS A 88 -13.08 0.46 6.07
N GLU A 89 -13.26 1.10 4.94
CA GLU A 89 -13.68 0.43 3.70
C GLU A 89 -12.65 -0.55 3.18
N PHE A 90 -11.38 -0.37 3.55
CA PHE A 90 -10.32 -1.30 3.16
C PHE A 90 -10.25 -2.55 4.04
N ILE A 91 -10.88 -2.55 5.21
CA ILE A 91 -10.80 -3.69 6.12
C ILE A 91 -11.28 -5.00 5.48
N PRO A 92 -12.47 -5.03 4.84
CA PRO A 92 -12.91 -6.28 4.19
C PRO A 92 -12.01 -6.70 3.03
N VAL A 93 -11.27 -5.75 2.45
CA VAL A 93 -10.44 -5.99 1.26
C VAL A 93 -9.04 -6.44 1.63
N LEU A 94 -8.44 -5.83 2.65
CA LEU A 94 -7.03 -6.01 2.99
C LEU A 94 -6.77 -6.73 4.31
N VAL A 95 -7.76 -6.83 5.18
CA VAL A 95 -7.56 -7.39 6.52
C VAL A 95 -8.29 -8.71 6.73
N GLU A 96 -9.58 -8.77 6.37
CA GLU A 96 -10.38 -9.98 6.59
C GLU A 96 -9.95 -11.09 5.65
N GLU A 97 -9.82 -12.31 6.18
CA GLU A 97 -9.50 -13.48 5.39
C GLU A 97 -10.76 -14.23 5.02
N GLY A 98 -10.77 -14.73 3.77
CA GLY A 98 -11.88 -15.56 3.29
C GLY A 98 -13.18 -14.82 3.14
N GLY A 99 -13.20 -13.51 3.36
CA GLY A 99 -14.37 -12.70 3.18
C GLY A 99 -14.69 -12.48 1.70
N LYS A 100 -15.94 -12.13 1.45
CA LYS A 100 -16.44 -11.93 0.09
C LYS A 100 -15.62 -10.92 -0.71
N PHE A 101 -15.10 -9.90 -0.05
CA PHE A 101 -14.37 -8.81 -0.70
C PHE A 101 -12.86 -8.90 -0.51
N SER A 102 -12.36 -9.92 0.16
CA SER A 102 -10.93 -10.02 0.45
C SER A 102 -10.10 -10.17 -0.84
N GLN A 103 -9.06 -9.35 -0.94
CA GLN A 103 -8.11 -9.40 -2.04
C GLN A 103 -6.73 -9.86 -1.60
N LYS A 104 -6.60 -10.37 -0.39
CA LYS A 104 -5.31 -10.82 0.14
C LYS A 104 -4.70 -11.92 -0.72
N GLY A 105 -5.50 -12.87 -1.15
CA GLY A 105 -5.04 -13.95 -2.01
C GLY A 105 -4.57 -13.45 -3.37
N LEU A 106 -5.31 -12.52 -3.97
CA LEU A 106 -4.94 -11.93 -5.24
C LEU A 106 -3.61 -11.17 -5.12
N ILE A 107 -3.47 -10.37 -4.06
CA ILE A 107 -2.25 -9.61 -3.82
C ILE A 107 -1.06 -10.57 -3.69
N GLU A 108 -1.22 -11.65 -2.98
CA GLU A 108 -0.16 -12.64 -2.79
C GLU A 108 0.24 -13.30 -4.09
N ILE A 109 -0.74 -13.70 -4.88
CA ILE A 109 -0.50 -14.32 -6.19
C ILE A 109 0.21 -13.34 -7.11
N LEU A 110 -0.26 -12.12 -7.21
CA LEU A 110 0.35 -11.11 -8.07
C LEU A 110 1.77 -10.78 -7.62
N ASN A 111 1.97 -10.64 -6.32
CA ASN A 111 3.29 -10.34 -5.80
C ASN A 111 4.30 -11.46 -6.10
N SER A 112 3.90 -12.71 -5.92
CA SER A 112 4.81 -13.84 -6.17
C SER A 112 5.00 -14.13 -7.65
N SER A 113 3.98 -13.89 -8.48
CA SER A 113 4.03 -14.19 -9.93
C SER A 113 4.68 -13.08 -10.73
N LEU A 114 4.39 -11.82 -10.40
CA LEU A 114 4.86 -10.67 -11.18
C LEU A 114 6.14 -10.06 -10.61
N LEU A 115 6.37 -10.23 -9.31
CA LEU A 115 7.51 -9.63 -8.61
C LEU A 115 8.21 -10.72 -7.80
N PRO A 116 8.73 -11.77 -8.46
CA PRO A 116 9.22 -12.96 -7.76
C PRO A 116 10.55 -12.75 -7.04
N TYR A 117 11.26 -11.67 -7.31
CA TYR A 117 12.56 -11.43 -6.70
C TYR A 117 12.44 -10.51 -5.50
N HIS A 118 13.16 -10.85 -4.48
CA HIS A 118 13.15 -10.12 -3.23
C HIS A 118 14.52 -9.69 -2.82
#